data_0074ab6674f3398cd026d8f97982c131
#
_entry.id   0074ab6674f3398cd026d8f97982c131
#
_cell.length_a   1.000
_cell.length_b   1.000
_cell.length_c   1.000
_cell.angle_alpha   90.00
_cell.angle_beta   90.00
_cell.angle_gamma   90.00
#
_symmetry.space_group_name_H-M   'P 1'
#
loop_
_entity.id
_entity.type
_entity.pdbx_description
1 polymer ?
#
loop_
_entity_poly.entity_id
_entity_poly.type
_entity_poly.pdbx_seq_one_letter_code
_entity_poly.pdbx_strand_id
1 'polypeptide(L)'
;MRVTTGIRVRRQFGEDVLRILRARGLVDNSLLIKRREDFLIIPLAQEVAREELRELGVEADLVAEDFEEASRRPNFFENLRSILSAEDLKIIPRSYDIVGDICILQLPKELYDRRRVIGEAFLKSMKNIRIVLNKTEPLSGEYRVGGYEVLAGEGGTETFYREHGCIFKLDISKVFFTPRLSAERIRVASLVKPGEVVCDLFAGIGPFSIIIAKKNPSVRVYACDINPYAYQYLIENIRLNKVEERVKAYLGDAKELSGRDLKDVGDRIIMNLPMSSEIYLDAARNALKRNGGLVHLHVFLEKDVDSNEKYMNIEESFRRLGCETKLLSSRRIREVAPFKYHWGFDIEVKPRKY
;
A
#
# COMPACT_ATOMS: atom_id res chain seq x y z
N MET A 1 -25.30 28.81 -6.29
CA MET A 1 -24.41 29.72 -5.53
C MET A 1 -25.14 30.19 -4.28
N ARG A 2 -24.49 30.21 -3.16
CA ARG A 2 -25.06 30.64 -1.86
C ARG A 2 -24.12 31.65 -1.23
N VAL A 3 -24.64 32.87 -0.92
CA VAL A 3 -23.87 33.86 -0.20
C VAL A 3 -23.86 33.51 1.28
N THR A 4 -22.66 33.35 1.85
CA THR A 4 -22.47 33.08 3.28
C THR A 4 -21.13 33.64 3.76
N THR A 5 -20.95 33.64 5.07
CA THR A 5 -19.68 34.06 5.67
C THR A 5 -18.59 33.02 5.43
N GLY A 6 -17.40 33.46 5.03
CA GLY A 6 -16.22 32.66 4.92
C GLY A 6 -15.04 33.27 5.65
N ILE A 7 -14.04 32.47 5.96
CA ILE A 7 -12.73 32.91 6.46
C ILE A 7 -11.79 33.06 5.28
N ARG A 8 -11.28 34.28 5.07
CA ARG A 8 -10.20 34.60 4.13
C ARG A 8 -8.86 34.47 4.85
N VAL A 9 -7.97 33.66 4.32
CA VAL A 9 -6.63 33.41 4.87
C VAL A 9 -5.61 33.34 3.75
N ARG A 10 -4.36 33.77 3.98
CA ARG A 10 -3.28 33.63 3.01
C ARG A 10 -3.06 32.17 2.66
N ARG A 11 -2.84 31.87 1.38
CA ARG A 11 -2.75 30.51 0.83
C ARG A 11 -1.72 29.62 1.54
N GLN A 12 -0.59 30.19 1.98
CA GLN A 12 0.46 29.48 2.70
C GLN A 12 -0.01 28.91 4.06
N PHE A 13 -1.02 29.51 4.69
CA PHE A 13 -1.59 29.06 5.97
C PHE A 13 -2.90 28.29 5.80
N GLY A 14 -3.36 28.13 4.55
CA GLY A 14 -4.69 27.60 4.25
C GLY A 14 -4.93 26.19 4.72
N GLU A 15 -3.93 25.28 4.62
CA GLU A 15 -4.08 23.89 5.06
C GLU A 15 -4.15 23.77 6.59
N ASP A 16 -3.35 24.52 7.32
CA ASP A 16 -3.36 24.51 8.78
C ASP A 16 -4.65 25.07 9.35
N VAL A 17 -5.12 26.21 8.80
CA VAL A 17 -6.40 26.81 9.19
C VAL A 17 -7.55 25.86 8.85
N LEU A 18 -7.56 25.27 7.67
CA LEU A 18 -8.60 24.33 7.26
C LEU A 18 -8.66 23.11 8.18
N ARG A 19 -7.50 22.58 8.62
CA ARG A 19 -7.41 21.48 9.58
C ARG A 19 -8.02 21.86 10.93
N ILE A 20 -7.70 23.05 11.46
CA ILE A 20 -8.24 23.55 12.72
C ILE A 20 -9.76 23.74 12.63
N LEU A 21 -10.23 24.40 11.58
CA LEU A 21 -11.67 24.66 11.37
C LEU A 21 -12.47 23.35 11.20
N ARG A 22 -11.92 22.37 10.49
CA ARG A 22 -12.54 21.03 10.36
C ARG A 22 -12.61 20.28 11.69
N ALA A 23 -11.55 20.31 12.48
CA ALA A 23 -11.52 19.69 13.81
C ALA A 23 -12.57 20.29 14.74
N ARG A 24 -12.89 21.60 14.58
CA ARG A 24 -13.93 22.31 15.34
C ARG A 24 -15.33 22.21 14.71
N GLY A 25 -15.49 21.53 13.56
CA GLY A 25 -16.78 21.42 12.86
C GLY A 25 -17.30 22.74 12.24
N LEU A 26 -16.43 23.73 12.02
CA LEU A 26 -16.80 25.07 11.57
C LEU A 26 -16.85 25.22 10.04
N VAL A 27 -16.40 24.25 9.26
CA VAL A 27 -16.40 24.32 7.79
C VAL A 27 -17.73 23.84 7.22
N ASP A 28 -18.37 24.66 6.37
CA ASP A 28 -19.51 24.22 5.57
C ASP A 28 -19.03 23.36 4.39
N ASN A 29 -19.05 22.04 4.59
CA ASN A 29 -18.63 21.06 3.57
C ASN A 29 -19.62 20.95 2.38
N SER A 30 -20.78 21.63 2.43
CA SER A 30 -21.72 21.70 1.30
C SER A 30 -21.31 22.74 0.25
N LEU A 31 -20.30 23.55 0.55
CA LEU A 31 -19.82 24.64 -0.31
C LEU A 31 -18.36 24.42 -0.71
N LEU A 32 -17.99 24.87 -1.91
CA LEU A 32 -16.61 24.78 -2.41
C LEU A 32 -15.74 25.89 -1.81
N ILE A 33 -14.54 25.52 -1.36
CA ILE A 33 -13.52 26.48 -0.95
C ILE A 33 -13.06 27.28 -2.17
N LYS A 34 -13.13 28.59 -2.12
CA LYS A 34 -12.63 29.48 -3.18
C LYS A 34 -11.11 29.63 -3.08
N ARG A 35 -10.45 29.52 -4.22
CA ARG A 35 -9.01 29.72 -4.35
C ARG A 35 -8.77 30.97 -5.19
N ARG A 36 -8.10 31.96 -4.62
CA ARG A 36 -7.57 33.15 -5.29
C ARG A 36 -6.06 33.05 -5.34
N GLU A 37 -5.39 33.93 -6.10
CA GLU A 37 -3.92 33.85 -6.24
C GLU A 37 -3.19 33.79 -4.89
N ASP A 38 -3.53 34.69 -3.96
CA ASP A 38 -2.86 34.82 -2.67
C ASP A 38 -3.67 34.29 -1.49
N PHE A 39 -4.96 33.99 -1.66
CA PHE A 39 -5.88 33.68 -0.57
C PHE A 39 -6.71 32.43 -0.81
N LEU A 40 -7.06 31.76 0.28
CA LEU A 40 -8.16 30.81 0.37
C LEU A 40 -9.33 31.47 1.10
N ILE A 41 -10.56 31.24 0.62
CA ILE A 41 -11.77 31.66 1.32
C ILE A 41 -12.54 30.38 1.65
N ILE A 42 -12.63 30.07 2.95
CA ILE A 42 -13.18 28.83 3.49
C ILE A 42 -14.58 29.11 3.98
N PRO A 43 -15.64 28.49 3.45
CA PRO A 43 -17.02 28.72 3.87
C PRO A 43 -17.26 28.19 5.28
N LEU A 44 -18.02 28.95 6.10
CA LEU A 44 -18.36 28.59 7.46
C LEU A 44 -19.76 27.98 7.56
N ALA A 45 -19.89 26.94 8.39
CA ALA A 45 -21.17 26.29 8.70
C ALA A 45 -22.01 27.07 9.73
N GLN A 46 -21.35 27.92 10.51
CA GLN A 46 -21.98 28.79 11.52
C GLN A 46 -21.19 30.09 11.68
N GLU A 47 -21.79 31.08 12.33
CA GLU A 47 -21.08 32.31 12.63
C GLU A 47 -19.94 32.07 13.62
N VAL A 48 -18.80 32.68 13.35
CA VAL A 48 -17.58 32.63 14.17
C VAL A 48 -17.28 34.02 14.67
N ALA A 49 -17.04 34.16 15.96
CA ALA A 49 -16.70 35.45 16.55
C ALA A 49 -15.27 35.89 16.12
N ARG A 50 -15.05 37.20 16.04
CA ARG A 50 -13.72 37.75 15.68
C ARG A 50 -12.62 37.34 16.66
N GLU A 51 -12.98 37.11 17.93
CA GLU A 51 -12.08 36.63 18.96
C GLU A 51 -11.55 35.24 18.64
N GLU A 52 -12.38 34.35 18.11
CA GLU A 52 -12.01 32.99 17.73
C GLU A 52 -11.04 32.95 16.54
N LEU A 53 -11.04 33.99 15.68
CA LEU A 53 -10.06 34.10 14.58
C LEU A 53 -8.64 34.32 15.11
N ARG A 54 -8.48 35.02 16.24
CA ARG A 54 -7.16 35.26 16.85
C ARG A 54 -6.52 33.97 17.34
N GLU A 55 -7.34 32.97 17.72
CA GLU A 55 -6.87 31.66 18.15
C GLU A 55 -6.30 30.79 16.99
N LEU A 56 -6.53 31.19 15.74
CA LEU A 56 -5.95 30.51 14.59
C LEU A 56 -4.43 30.76 14.46
N GLY A 57 -3.90 31.78 15.17
CA GLY A 57 -2.47 32.11 15.15
C GLY A 57 -1.96 32.69 13.82
N VAL A 58 -2.90 33.09 12.94
CA VAL A 58 -2.61 33.66 11.61
C VAL A 58 -3.57 34.83 11.33
N GLU A 59 -3.13 35.69 10.43
CA GLU A 59 -3.98 36.80 9.94
C GLU A 59 -5.12 36.23 9.09
N ALA A 60 -6.36 36.37 9.57
CA ALA A 60 -7.57 35.89 8.90
C ALA A 60 -8.71 36.87 9.06
N ASP A 61 -9.55 37.04 8.03
CA ASP A 61 -10.70 37.91 8.00
C ASP A 61 -11.99 37.15 7.73
N LEU A 62 -13.10 37.63 8.34
CA LEU A 62 -14.45 37.23 7.93
C LEU A 62 -14.87 38.03 6.70
N VAL A 63 -15.29 37.33 5.66
CA VAL A 63 -15.77 37.92 4.42
C VAL A 63 -17.11 37.29 4.03
N ALA A 64 -18.05 38.14 3.56
CA ALA A 64 -19.23 37.62 2.88
C ALA A 64 -18.86 37.31 1.42
N GLU A 65 -19.09 36.09 0.99
CA GLU A 65 -18.71 35.66 -0.36
C GLU A 65 -19.79 34.74 -0.92
N ASP A 66 -19.94 34.70 -2.24
CA ASP A 66 -20.80 33.75 -2.94
C ASP A 66 -20.04 32.45 -3.16
N PHE A 67 -20.52 31.36 -2.61
CA PHE A 67 -19.87 30.04 -2.77
C PHE A 67 -20.69 29.18 -3.74
N GLU A 68 -19.97 28.44 -4.58
CA GLU A 68 -20.57 27.37 -5.35
C GLU A 68 -20.89 26.19 -4.41
N GLU A 69 -22.06 25.61 -4.59
CA GLU A 69 -22.39 24.37 -3.89
C GLU A 69 -21.42 23.29 -4.32
N ALA A 70 -20.78 22.67 -3.35
CA ALA A 70 -20.06 21.45 -3.61
C ALA A 70 -21.09 20.45 -4.17
N SER A 71 -20.92 20.02 -5.41
CA SER A 71 -21.75 18.94 -5.94
C SER A 71 -21.47 17.72 -5.06
N ARG A 72 -22.25 17.59 -3.99
CA ARG A 72 -22.17 16.47 -3.06
C ARG A 72 -22.63 15.26 -3.85
N ARG A 73 -21.68 14.55 -4.43
CA ARG A 73 -22.00 13.20 -4.89
C ARG A 73 -22.48 12.45 -3.66
N PRO A 74 -23.63 11.80 -3.72
CA PRO A 74 -24.08 11.01 -2.60
C PRO A 74 -22.95 10.10 -2.19
N ASN A 75 -22.64 10.10 -0.90
CA ASN A 75 -21.68 9.17 -0.33
C ASN A 75 -22.10 7.77 -0.75
N PHE A 76 -21.15 6.90 -1.04
CA PHE A 76 -21.38 5.49 -1.36
C PHE A 76 -22.47 4.86 -0.48
N PHE A 77 -22.41 5.07 0.84
CA PHE A 77 -23.42 4.58 1.78
C PHE A 77 -24.80 5.23 1.60
N GLU A 78 -24.89 6.48 1.16
CA GLU A 78 -26.17 7.16 0.86
C GLU A 78 -26.83 6.53 -0.37
N ASN A 79 -26.04 6.21 -1.41
CA ASN A 79 -26.54 5.47 -2.58
C ASN A 79 -27.03 4.08 -2.21
N LEU A 80 -26.34 3.39 -1.30
CA LEU A 80 -26.73 2.06 -0.89
C LEU A 80 -27.98 2.04 0.02
N ARG A 81 -28.23 3.08 0.82
CA ARG A 81 -29.42 3.20 1.69
C ARG A 81 -30.74 3.19 0.89
N SER A 82 -30.71 3.64 -0.35
CA SER A 82 -31.91 3.60 -1.24
C SER A 82 -32.15 2.23 -1.88
N ILE A 83 -31.17 1.30 -1.78
CA ILE A 83 -31.15 0.06 -2.55
C ILE A 83 -31.12 -1.17 -1.64
N LEU A 84 -30.53 -1.07 -0.46
CA LEU A 84 -30.29 -2.17 0.46
C LEU A 84 -31.10 -2.01 1.76
N SER A 85 -31.47 -3.14 2.36
CA SER A 85 -32.09 -3.15 3.68
C SER A 85 -31.12 -2.63 4.77
N ALA A 86 -31.66 -2.21 5.91
CA ALA A 86 -30.83 -1.80 7.05
C ALA A 86 -29.93 -2.95 7.57
N GLU A 87 -30.33 -4.20 7.37
CA GLU A 87 -29.56 -5.40 7.73
C GLU A 87 -28.41 -5.63 6.76
N ASP A 88 -28.65 -5.52 5.45
CA ASP A 88 -27.60 -5.62 4.44
C ASP A 88 -26.51 -4.55 4.61
N LEU A 89 -26.92 -3.32 4.97
CA LEU A 89 -25.98 -2.22 5.21
C LEU A 89 -25.04 -2.47 6.39
N LYS A 90 -25.40 -3.32 7.35
CA LYS A 90 -24.53 -3.67 8.49
C LYS A 90 -23.39 -4.59 8.06
N ILE A 91 -23.61 -5.45 7.06
CA ILE A 91 -22.67 -6.47 6.60
C ILE A 91 -21.88 -6.06 5.35
N ILE A 92 -22.18 -4.90 4.76
CA ILE A 92 -21.39 -4.37 3.65
C ILE A 92 -19.93 -4.14 4.10
N PRO A 93 -18.94 -4.62 3.30
CA PRO A 93 -17.54 -4.40 3.59
C PRO A 93 -17.22 -2.90 3.68
N ARG A 94 -16.66 -2.49 4.81
CA ARG A 94 -16.16 -1.10 4.99
C ARG A 94 -14.76 -0.91 4.43
N SER A 95 -14.07 -2.00 4.08
CA SER A 95 -12.74 -1.98 3.50
C SER A 95 -12.76 -2.56 2.10
N TYR A 96 -12.09 -1.87 1.19
CA TYR A 96 -11.88 -2.28 -0.19
C TYR A 96 -10.46 -1.86 -0.61
N ASP A 97 -9.94 -2.49 -1.66
CA ASP A 97 -8.66 -2.09 -2.24
C ASP A 97 -8.89 -1.34 -3.55
N ILE A 98 -8.13 -0.27 -3.75
CA ILE A 98 -8.07 0.45 -5.03
C ILE A 98 -6.68 0.23 -5.61
N VAL A 99 -6.62 -0.39 -6.78
CA VAL A 99 -5.39 -0.60 -7.55
C VAL A 99 -5.55 0.09 -8.90
N GLY A 100 -4.92 1.24 -9.06
CA GLY A 100 -5.11 2.08 -10.24
C GLY A 100 -6.56 2.55 -10.39
N ASP A 101 -7.20 2.12 -11.45
CA ASP A 101 -8.60 2.39 -11.77
C ASP A 101 -9.55 1.21 -11.48
N ILE A 102 -9.08 0.23 -10.69
CA ILE A 102 -9.83 -0.96 -10.30
C ILE A 102 -10.16 -0.89 -8.80
N CYS A 103 -11.44 -1.05 -8.45
CA CYS A 103 -11.91 -1.25 -7.09
C CYS A 103 -12.14 -2.74 -6.84
N ILE A 104 -11.58 -3.29 -5.76
CA ILE A 104 -11.69 -4.70 -5.39
C ILE A 104 -12.43 -4.80 -4.08
N LEU A 105 -13.59 -5.43 -4.12
CA LEU A 105 -14.42 -5.75 -2.96
C LEU A 105 -14.22 -7.21 -2.57
N GLN A 106 -14.60 -7.53 -1.34
CA GLN A 106 -14.81 -8.90 -0.87
C GLN A 106 -16.17 -8.96 -0.22
N LEU A 107 -17.19 -9.30 -1.00
CA LEU A 107 -18.57 -9.37 -0.53
C LEU A 107 -18.81 -10.68 0.23
N PRO A 108 -19.51 -10.62 1.38
CA PRO A 108 -20.02 -11.81 2.06
C PRO A 108 -21.10 -12.49 1.19
N LYS A 109 -21.27 -13.79 1.38
CA LYS A 109 -22.20 -14.61 0.58
C LYS A 109 -23.65 -14.12 0.65
N GLU A 110 -24.04 -13.57 1.78
CA GLU A 110 -25.37 -13.02 2.06
C GLU A 110 -25.75 -11.86 1.11
N LEU A 111 -24.74 -11.19 0.52
CA LEU A 111 -24.95 -10.09 -0.42
C LEU A 111 -24.81 -10.49 -1.89
N TYR A 112 -24.60 -11.77 -2.21
CA TYR A 112 -24.34 -12.21 -3.58
C TYR A 112 -25.49 -11.93 -4.56
N ASP A 113 -26.74 -12.02 -4.13
CA ASP A 113 -27.89 -11.72 -4.98
C ASP A 113 -27.96 -10.23 -5.38
N ARG A 114 -27.35 -9.36 -4.59
CA ARG A 114 -27.31 -7.91 -4.79
C ARG A 114 -25.96 -7.39 -5.26
N ARG A 115 -25.02 -8.27 -5.51
CA ARG A 115 -23.61 -7.91 -5.79
C ARG A 115 -23.43 -6.94 -6.95
N ARG A 116 -24.22 -7.07 -8.02
CA ARG A 116 -24.16 -6.17 -9.19
C ARG A 116 -24.63 -4.76 -8.84
N VAL A 117 -25.74 -4.64 -8.13
CA VAL A 117 -26.27 -3.35 -7.69
C VAL A 117 -25.31 -2.65 -6.74
N ILE A 118 -24.66 -3.42 -5.84
CA ILE A 118 -23.59 -2.93 -4.97
C ILE A 118 -22.40 -2.44 -5.82
N GLY A 119 -21.95 -3.22 -6.80
CA GLY A 119 -20.87 -2.84 -7.71
C GLY A 119 -21.15 -1.55 -8.45
N GLU A 120 -22.36 -1.38 -8.99
CA GLU A 120 -22.78 -0.14 -9.67
C GLU A 120 -22.79 1.07 -8.72
N ALA A 121 -23.23 0.89 -7.47
CA ALA A 121 -23.21 1.96 -6.48
C ALA A 121 -21.76 2.39 -6.16
N PHE A 122 -20.82 1.46 -6.05
CA PHE A 122 -19.40 1.77 -5.91
C PHE A 122 -18.88 2.53 -7.13
N LEU A 123 -19.14 2.03 -8.33
CA LEU A 123 -18.68 2.65 -9.58
C LEU A 123 -19.20 4.09 -9.72
N LYS A 124 -20.47 4.34 -9.44
CA LYS A 124 -21.09 5.68 -9.50
C LYS A 124 -20.52 6.65 -8.44
N SER A 125 -20.08 6.12 -7.30
CA SER A 125 -19.55 6.93 -6.20
C SER A 125 -18.09 7.34 -6.38
N MET A 126 -17.33 6.67 -7.27
CA MET A 126 -15.90 6.85 -7.43
C MET A 126 -15.54 7.36 -8.83
N LYS A 127 -14.98 8.59 -8.92
CA LYS A 127 -14.69 9.24 -10.22
C LYS A 127 -13.67 8.52 -11.10
N ASN A 128 -12.69 7.88 -10.48
CA ASN A 128 -11.50 7.37 -11.16
C ASN A 128 -11.49 5.84 -11.25
N ILE A 129 -12.61 5.20 -10.95
CA ILE A 129 -12.75 3.75 -11.03
C ILE A 129 -13.46 3.40 -12.34
N ARG A 130 -12.82 2.54 -13.11
CA ARG A 130 -13.33 2.01 -14.38
C ARG A 130 -14.12 0.73 -14.17
N ILE A 131 -13.71 -0.09 -13.22
CA ILE A 131 -14.27 -1.42 -12.99
C ILE A 131 -14.28 -1.75 -11.49
N VAL A 132 -15.34 -2.38 -11.04
CA VAL A 132 -15.49 -2.90 -9.69
C VAL A 132 -15.51 -4.42 -9.74
N LEU A 133 -14.61 -5.04 -9.01
CA LEU A 133 -14.45 -6.49 -8.94
C LEU A 133 -14.81 -7.03 -7.55
N ASN A 134 -15.38 -8.21 -7.51
CA ASN A 134 -15.49 -9.01 -6.29
C ASN A 134 -14.41 -10.09 -6.29
N LYS A 135 -13.67 -10.19 -5.20
CA LYS A 135 -12.75 -11.29 -4.98
C LYS A 135 -13.55 -12.53 -4.59
N THR A 136 -13.59 -13.53 -5.46
CA THR A 136 -14.40 -14.75 -5.27
C THR A 136 -13.64 -15.87 -4.57
N GLU A 137 -12.30 -15.89 -4.73
CA GLU A 137 -11.44 -16.94 -4.17
C GLU A 137 -10.29 -16.33 -3.37
N PRO A 138 -9.85 -16.99 -2.29
CA PRO A 138 -8.61 -16.64 -1.63
C PRO A 138 -7.44 -16.72 -2.61
N LEU A 139 -6.35 -16.02 -2.31
CA LEU A 139 -5.11 -16.18 -3.04
C LEU A 139 -4.61 -17.62 -2.86
N SER A 140 -4.43 -18.34 -3.95
CA SER A 140 -4.06 -19.76 -3.94
C SER A 140 -3.01 -20.09 -5.00
N GLY A 141 -2.48 -21.30 -4.92
CA GLY A 141 -1.45 -21.79 -5.84
C GLY A 141 -0.09 -21.13 -5.63
N GLU A 142 0.86 -21.60 -6.41
CA GLU A 142 2.26 -21.15 -6.40
C GLU A 142 2.40 -19.67 -6.75
N TYR A 143 1.56 -19.16 -7.67
CA TYR A 143 1.58 -17.78 -8.15
C TYR A 143 0.71 -16.82 -7.31
N ARG A 144 -0.03 -17.33 -6.31
CA ARG A 144 -0.86 -16.53 -5.39
C ARG A 144 -1.85 -15.59 -6.08
N VAL A 145 -2.52 -16.08 -7.10
CA VAL A 145 -3.59 -15.38 -7.79
C VAL A 145 -4.95 -15.77 -7.18
N GLY A 146 -5.90 -14.84 -7.23
CA GLY A 146 -7.28 -15.05 -6.77
C GLY A 146 -8.26 -15.03 -7.93
N GLY A 147 -9.44 -15.58 -7.69
CA GLY A 147 -10.58 -15.42 -8.59
C GLY A 147 -11.20 -14.03 -8.44
N TYR A 148 -11.64 -13.45 -9.57
CA TYR A 148 -12.33 -12.16 -9.59
C TYR A 148 -13.58 -12.25 -10.49
N GLU A 149 -14.69 -11.68 -10.01
CA GLU A 149 -15.93 -11.48 -10.76
C GLU A 149 -16.13 -9.99 -11.01
N VAL A 150 -16.50 -9.60 -12.23
CA VAL A 150 -16.86 -8.22 -12.54
C VAL A 150 -18.25 -7.93 -11.97
N LEU A 151 -18.36 -6.95 -11.09
CA LEU A 151 -19.61 -6.48 -10.52
C LEU A 151 -20.21 -5.33 -11.32
N ALA A 152 -19.38 -4.39 -11.76
CA ALA A 152 -19.80 -3.21 -12.52
C ALA A 152 -18.61 -2.64 -13.31
N GLY A 153 -18.92 -1.88 -14.35
CA GLY A 153 -17.92 -1.26 -15.23
C GLY A 153 -17.48 -2.19 -16.36
N GLU A 154 -16.48 -1.74 -17.12
CA GLU A 154 -16.02 -2.41 -18.33
C GLU A 154 -14.49 -2.50 -18.38
N GLY A 155 -13.99 -3.44 -19.19
CA GLY A 155 -12.58 -3.65 -19.47
C GLY A 155 -11.96 -4.80 -18.68
N GLY A 156 -10.65 -5.00 -18.88
CA GLY A 156 -9.88 -6.07 -18.25
C GLY A 156 -9.36 -5.73 -16.87
N THR A 157 -8.59 -6.65 -16.31
CA THR A 157 -8.00 -6.58 -14.98
C THR A 157 -6.59 -5.96 -14.97
N GLU A 158 -6.10 -5.52 -16.14
CA GLU A 158 -4.84 -4.80 -16.26
C GLU A 158 -5.03 -3.31 -15.92
N THR A 159 -4.08 -2.76 -15.14
CA THR A 159 -4.12 -1.36 -14.69
C THR A 159 -2.73 -0.80 -14.41
N PHE A 160 -2.67 0.51 -14.17
CA PHE A 160 -1.48 1.21 -13.70
C PHE A 160 -1.69 1.73 -12.28
N TYR A 161 -0.79 1.35 -11.39
CA TYR A 161 -0.77 1.84 -10.02
C TYR A 161 0.39 2.79 -9.79
N ARG A 162 0.21 3.83 -8.96
CA ARG A 162 1.24 4.84 -8.66
C ARG A 162 1.49 4.92 -7.16
N GLU A 163 2.76 4.81 -6.77
CA GLU A 163 3.18 5.05 -5.39
C GLU A 163 4.64 5.55 -5.35
N HIS A 164 4.97 6.42 -4.39
CA HIS A 164 6.33 6.94 -4.14
C HIS A 164 7.07 7.41 -5.40
N GLY A 165 6.36 8.04 -6.34
CA GLY A 165 6.93 8.53 -7.60
C GLY A 165 7.22 7.43 -8.63
N CYS A 166 6.83 6.18 -8.37
CA CYS A 166 6.93 5.05 -9.28
C CYS A 166 5.57 4.72 -9.91
N ILE A 167 5.64 4.09 -11.09
CA ILE A 167 4.47 3.61 -11.83
C ILE A 167 4.61 2.11 -11.99
N PHE A 168 3.55 1.37 -11.69
CA PHE A 168 3.50 -0.09 -11.81
C PHE A 168 2.36 -0.49 -12.71
N LYS A 169 2.65 -1.19 -13.80
CA LYS A 169 1.67 -1.88 -14.63
C LYS A 169 1.49 -3.29 -14.07
N LEU A 170 0.26 -3.77 -14.01
CA LEU A 170 -0.06 -5.11 -13.53
C LEU A 170 -1.43 -5.56 -14.01
N ASP A 171 -1.60 -6.87 -14.11
CA ASP A 171 -2.91 -7.52 -14.22
C ASP A 171 -3.21 -8.23 -12.91
N ILE A 172 -4.21 -7.75 -12.16
CA ILE A 172 -4.54 -8.28 -10.82
C ILE A 172 -5.03 -9.73 -10.84
N SER A 173 -5.46 -10.23 -12.00
CA SER A 173 -5.86 -11.64 -12.18
C SER A 173 -4.68 -12.59 -12.40
N LYS A 174 -3.49 -12.06 -12.69
CA LYS A 174 -2.28 -12.85 -13.01
C LYS A 174 -1.18 -12.72 -11.97
N VAL A 175 -1.19 -11.61 -11.20
CA VAL A 175 -0.13 -11.33 -10.22
C VAL A 175 -0.70 -10.87 -8.89
N PHE A 176 0.03 -11.19 -7.82
CA PHE A 176 -0.29 -10.63 -6.51
C PHE A 176 0.22 -9.19 -6.39
N PHE A 177 -0.67 -8.31 -5.97
CA PHE A 177 -0.30 -6.96 -5.58
C PHE A 177 -1.24 -6.44 -4.48
N THR A 178 -0.72 -5.61 -3.57
CA THR A 178 -1.52 -4.89 -2.57
C THR A 178 -0.96 -3.49 -2.32
N PRO A 179 -1.78 -2.43 -2.38
CA PRO A 179 -1.37 -1.08 -2.02
C PRO A 179 -1.06 -0.91 -0.53
N ARG A 180 -1.57 -1.83 0.31
CA ARG A 180 -1.47 -1.75 1.79
C ARG A 180 -0.04 -1.94 2.33
N LEU A 181 0.94 -2.28 1.48
CA LEU A 181 2.36 -2.38 1.84
C LEU A 181 3.17 -1.13 1.45
N SER A 182 2.53 -0.08 0.95
CA SER A 182 3.20 1.14 0.49
C SER A 182 4.12 1.77 1.55
N ALA A 183 3.65 1.89 2.79
CA ALA A 183 4.46 2.41 3.90
C ALA A 183 5.67 1.53 4.23
N GLU A 184 5.54 0.21 4.12
CA GLU A 184 6.62 -0.73 4.36
C GLU A 184 7.68 -0.67 3.25
N ARG A 185 7.26 -0.55 2.00
CA ARG A 185 8.17 -0.41 0.86
C ARG A 185 9.06 0.81 0.96
N ILE A 186 8.48 1.97 1.25
CA ILE A 186 9.27 3.19 1.40
C ILE A 186 10.14 3.16 2.65
N ARG A 187 9.70 2.51 3.74
CA ARG A 187 10.48 2.30 4.94
C ARG A 187 11.75 1.49 4.63
N VAL A 188 11.61 0.32 4.00
CA VAL A 188 12.73 -0.53 3.62
C VAL A 188 13.68 0.21 2.68
N ALA A 189 13.14 0.89 1.65
CA ALA A 189 13.93 1.70 0.74
C ALA A 189 14.73 2.81 1.44
N SER A 190 14.22 3.35 2.56
CA SER A 190 14.91 4.38 3.35
C SER A 190 16.05 3.83 4.22
N LEU A 191 16.07 2.52 4.46
CA LEU A 191 17.14 1.84 5.23
C LEU A 191 18.29 1.36 4.34
N VAL A 192 18.12 1.36 3.03
CA VAL A 192 19.16 0.95 2.08
C VAL A 192 20.23 2.02 2.00
N LYS A 193 21.49 1.62 2.14
CA LYS A 193 22.65 2.52 2.09
C LYS A 193 23.18 2.64 0.65
N PRO A 194 23.85 3.75 0.33
CA PRO A 194 24.52 3.89 -0.96
C PRO A 194 25.51 2.75 -1.22
N GLY A 195 25.48 2.19 -2.44
CA GLY A 195 26.37 1.11 -2.87
C GLY A 195 25.97 -0.29 -2.41
N GLU A 196 24.92 -0.45 -1.58
CA GLU A 196 24.42 -1.78 -1.21
C GLU A 196 23.91 -2.56 -2.43
N VAL A 197 24.07 -3.88 -2.38
CA VAL A 197 23.43 -4.85 -3.27
C VAL A 197 22.23 -5.44 -2.55
N VAL A 198 21.05 -5.30 -3.15
CA VAL A 198 19.80 -5.82 -2.60
C VAL A 198 19.32 -7.01 -3.43
N CYS A 199 18.95 -8.13 -2.78
CA CYS A 199 18.27 -9.24 -3.44
C CYS A 199 16.82 -9.30 -2.93
N ASP A 200 15.87 -9.10 -3.84
CA ASP A 200 14.44 -9.24 -3.58
C ASP A 200 14.01 -10.61 -4.11
N LEU A 201 13.88 -11.58 -3.19
CA LEU A 201 13.67 -12.98 -3.54
C LEU A 201 12.24 -13.33 -3.96
N PHE A 202 11.30 -12.41 -3.75
CA PHE A 202 9.87 -12.60 -4.07
C PHE A 202 9.30 -11.28 -4.58
N ALA A 203 9.87 -10.80 -5.69
CA ALA A 203 9.70 -9.43 -6.13
C ALA A 203 8.31 -9.11 -6.67
N GLY A 204 7.55 -10.12 -7.15
CA GLY A 204 6.31 -9.85 -7.84
C GLY A 204 6.54 -8.95 -9.06
N ILE A 205 5.74 -7.92 -9.17
CA ILE A 205 5.89 -6.88 -10.21
C ILE A 205 6.97 -5.83 -9.90
N GLY A 206 7.76 -6.02 -8.85
CA GLY A 206 8.92 -5.23 -8.48
C GLY A 206 8.73 -4.02 -7.56
N PRO A 207 7.68 -3.93 -6.71
CA PRO A 207 7.43 -2.69 -5.99
C PRO A 207 8.52 -2.36 -4.95
N PHE A 208 9.07 -3.32 -4.22
CA PHE A 208 10.23 -3.08 -3.35
C PHE A 208 11.46 -2.70 -4.17
N SER A 209 11.82 -3.54 -5.14
CA SER A 209 13.01 -3.41 -5.98
C SER A 209 13.09 -2.06 -6.70
N ILE A 210 12.00 -1.63 -7.32
CA ILE A 210 11.95 -0.39 -8.11
C ILE A 210 11.96 0.85 -7.23
N ILE A 211 11.20 0.86 -6.11
CA ILE A 211 11.21 1.99 -5.17
C ILE A 211 12.60 2.16 -4.55
N ILE A 212 13.27 1.07 -4.18
CA ILE A 212 14.66 1.09 -3.68
C ILE A 212 15.60 1.70 -4.72
N ALA A 213 15.56 1.21 -5.94
CA ALA A 213 16.41 1.69 -7.02
C ALA A 213 16.12 3.15 -7.41
N LYS A 214 14.86 3.58 -7.33
CA LYS A 214 14.47 4.96 -7.61
C LYS A 214 14.97 5.93 -6.54
N LYS A 215 14.92 5.50 -5.28
CA LYS A 215 15.35 6.31 -4.13
C LYS A 215 16.88 6.36 -3.98
N ASN A 216 17.58 5.31 -4.36
CA ASN A 216 19.02 5.15 -4.13
C ASN A 216 19.77 4.95 -5.45
N PRO A 217 20.38 6.01 -6.05
CA PRO A 217 20.97 5.95 -7.38
C PRO A 217 22.17 4.99 -7.53
N SER A 218 22.88 4.71 -6.44
CA SER A 218 24.09 3.86 -6.44
C SER A 218 23.84 2.40 -6.03
N VAL A 219 22.57 2.01 -5.80
CA VAL A 219 22.21 0.64 -5.43
C VAL A 219 22.20 -0.28 -6.65
N ARG A 220 22.47 -1.57 -6.43
CA ARG A 220 22.14 -2.64 -7.36
C ARG A 220 21.06 -3.53 -6.75
N VAL A 221 20.04 -3.85 -7.52
CA VAL A 221 18.94 -4.70 -7.07
C VAL A 221 18.83 -5.91 -7.99
N TYR A 222 18.83 -7.07 -7.41
CA TYR A 222 18.53 -8.35 -8.07
C TYR A 222 17.14 -8.78 -7.59
N ALA A 223 16.19 -8.84 -8.51
CA ALA A 223 14.78 -9.11 -8.23
C ALA A 223 14.36 -10.40 -8.89
N CYS A 224 13.88 -11.38 -8.13
CA CYS A 224 13.41 -12.64 -8.72
C CYS A 224 11.97 -12.94 -8.34
N ASP A 225 11.28 -13.62 -9.25
CA ASP A 225 9.96 -14.18 -9.00
C ASP A 225 9.78 -15.46 -9.80
N ILE A 226 9.03 -16.41 -9.26
CA ILE A 226 8.74 -17.69 -9.92
C ILE A 226 7.59 -17.58 -10.91
N ASN A 227 6.69 -16.60 -10.73
CA ASN A 227 5.54 -16.35 -11.60
C ASN A 227 5.98 -15.68 -12.91
N PRO A 228 5.84 -16.34 -14.08
CA PRO A 228 6.27 -15.75 -15.35
C PRO A 228 5.52 -14.47 -15.73
N TYR A 229 4.26 -14.32 -15.31
CA TYR A 229 3.51 -13.07 -15.52
C TYR A 229 4.06 -11.94 -14.64
N ALA A 230 4.38 -12.24 -13.38
CA ALA A 230 5.00 -11.25 -12.49
C ALA A 230 6.36 -10.79 -13.04
N TYR A 231 7.16 -11.71 -13.54
CA TYR A 231 8.44 -11.41 -14.18
C TYR A 231 8.29 -10.53 -15.42
N GLN A 232 7.29 -10.79 -16.28
CA GLN A 232 7.02 -9.92 -17.45
C GLN A 232 6.67 -8.49 -17.01
N TYR A 233 5.76 -8.33 -16.04
CA TYR A 233 5.45 -7.02 -15.48
C TYR A 233 6.62 -6.39 -14.76
N LEU A 234 7.45 -7.14 -14.07
CA LEU A 234 8.69 -6.65 -13.43
C LEU A 234 9.61 -6.00 -14.45
N ILE A 235 9.88 -6.66 -15.58
CA ILE A 235 10.71 -6.10 -16.67
C ILE A 235 10.07 -4.82 -17.24
N GLU A 236 8.78 -4.83 -17.51
CA GLU A 236 8.08 -3.66 -18.04
C GLU A 236 8.12 -2.49 -17.03
N ASN A 237 7.91 -2.76 -15.75
CA ASN A 237 7.95 -1.76 -14.69
C ASN A 237 9.36 -1.19 -14.45
N ILE A 238 10.40 -2.00 -14.57
CA ILE A 238 11.79 -1.54 -14.54
C ILE A 238 12.01 -0.46 -15.62
N ARG A 239 11.56 -0.71 -16.85
CA ARG A 239 11.65 0.24 -17.99
C ARG A 239 10.80 1.49 -17.76
N LEU A 240 9.54 1.33 -17.35
CA LEU A 240 8.63 2.44 -17.07
C LEU A 240 9.19 3.41 -16.02
N ASN A 241 9.97 2.91 -15.08
CA ASN A 241 10.58 3.72 -14.01
C ASN A 241 12.01 4.16 -14.30
N LYS A 242 12.60 3.76 -15.45
CA LYS A 242 13.96 4.12 -15.87
C LYS A 242 15.01 3.71 -14.84
N VAL A 243 14.97 2.42 -14.44
CA VAL A 243 15.91 1.84 -13.45
C VAL A 243 16.62 0.58 -13.98
N GLU A 244 16.69 0.39 -15.31
CA GLU A 244 17.24 -0.79 -15.99
C GLU A 244 18.70 -1.06 -15.62
N GLU A 245 19.49 -0.01 -15.42
CA GLU A 245 20.89 -0.14 -15.05
C GLU A 245 21.11 -0.55 -13.58
N ARG A 246 20.08 -0.45 -12.76
CA ARG A 246 20.13 -0.70 -11.31
C ARG A 246 19.37 -1.94 -10.87
N VAL A 247 18.35 -2.35 -11.63
CA VAL A 247 17.52 -3.51 -11.30
C VAL A 247 17.65 -4.57 -12.37
N LYS A 248 18.12 -5.76 -11.98
CA LYS A 248 18.17 -6.93 -12.84
C LYS A 248 17.13 -7.94 -12.40
N ALA A 249 16.25 -8.33 -13.32
CA ALA A 249 15.18 -9.29 -13.08
C ALA A 249 15.60 -10.71 -13.41
N TYR A 250 15.11 -11.67 -12.64
CA TYR A 250 15.30 -13.12 -12.84
C TYR A 250 13.97 -13.86 -12.73
N LEU A 251 13.72 -14.77 -13.64
CA LEU A 251 12.61 -15.72 -13.55
C LEU A 251 13.12 -17.02 -12.95
N GLY A 252 12.51 -17.48 -11.88
CA GLY A 252 12.83 -18.78 -11.28
C GLY A 252 12.59 -18.85 -9.78
N ASP A 253 12.79 -20.04 -9.24
CA ASP A 253 12.69 -20.31 -7.81
C ASP A 253 13.84 -19.65 -7.03
N ALA A 254 13.51 -19.04 -5.90
CA ALA A 254 14.47 -18.33 -5.06
C ALA A 254 15.59 -19.23 -4.52
N LYS A 255 15.32 -20.51 -4.24
CA LYS A 255 16.35 -21.46 -3.77
C LYS A 255 17.34 -21.79 -4.87
N GLU A 256 16.85 -22.03 -6.09
CA GLU A 256 17.72 -22.31 -7.23
C GLU A 256 18.60 -21.12 -7.58
N LEU A 257 17.97 -19.94 -7.68
CA LEU A 257 18.68 -18.70 -8.03
C LEU A 257 19.69 -18.29 -6.96
N SER A 258 19.35 -18.44 -5.67
CA SER A 258 20.28 -18.14 -4.56
C SER A 258 21.46 -19.12 -4.50
N GLY A 259 21.32 -20.30 -5.06
CA GLY A 259 22.45 -21.27 -5.19
C GLY A 259 23.40 -20.99 -6.35
N ARG A 260 22.99 -20.15 -7.34
CA ARG A 260 23.76 -19.89 -8.57
C ARG A 260 23.95 -18.38 -8.81
N ASP A 261 22.96 -17.75 -9.44
CA ASP A 261 23.06 -16.38 -9.97
C ASP A 261 23.10 -15.31 -8.87
N LEU A 262 22.47 -15.58 -7.73
CA LEU A 262 22.38 -14.67 -6.58
C LEU A 262 23.25 -15.11 -5.40
N LYS A 263 24.11 -16.09 -5.59
CA LYS A 263 24.95 -16.65 -4.52
C LYS A 263 26.01 -15.64 -4.06
N ASP A 264 26.06 -15.40 -2.74
CA ASP A 264 27.07 -14.55 -2.06
C ASP A 264 27.09 -13.08 -2.54
N VAL A 265 25.99 -12.54 -3.09
CA VAL A 265 25.99 -11.21 -3.71
C VAL A 265 25.34 -10.11 -2.89
N GLY A 266 24.36 -10.43 -2.03
CA GLY A 266 23.50 -9.46 -1.34
C GLY A 266 24.09 -8.92 -0.05
N ASP A 267 24.05 -7.61 0.13
CA ASP A 267 24.21 -6.96 1.43
C ASP A 267 22.89 -6.99 2.20
N ARG A 268 21.77 -7.07 1.46
CA ARG A 268 20.41 -7.00 1.98
C ARG A 268 19.50 -7.91 1.20
N ILE A 269 18.70 -8.71 1.92
CA ILE A 269 17.72 -9.63 1.33
C ILE A 269 16.31 -9.19 1.73
N ILE A 270 15.39 -9.17 0.76
CA ILE A 270 13.95 -8.94 0.99
C ILE A 270 13.22 -10.26 0.79
N MET A 271 12.44 -10.65 1.78
CA MET A 271 11.66 -11.88 1.78
C MET A 271 10.19 -11.56 2.04
N ASN A 272 9.49 -11.02 1.04
CA ASN A 272 8.07 -10.67 1.16
C ASN A 272 7.16 -11.83 0.69
N LEU A 273 7.28 -12.97 1.33
CA LEU A 273 6.47 -14.17 1.11
C LEU A 273 5.83 -14.66 2.42
N PRO A 274 4.98 -13.86 3.12
CA PRO A 274 4.70 -14.04 4.54
C PRO A 274 4.03 -15.36 4.95
N MET A 275 3.44 -16.10 4.01
CA MET A 275 2.88 -17.44 4.30
C MET A 275 3.94 -18.54 4.34
N SER A 276 5.10 -18.34 3.71
CA SER A 276 6.07 -19.41 3.47
C SER A 276 7.52 -18.94 3.54
N SER A 277 7.81 -17.71 3.99
CA SER A 277 9.18 -17.17 4.00
C SER A 277 10.18 -18.07 4.73
N GLU A 278 9.72 -18.71 5.79
CA GLU A 278 10.59 -19.52 6.67
C GLU A 278 11.19 -20.75 5.97
N ILE A 279 10.50 -21.32 4.99
CA ILE A 279 11.06 -22.45 4.23
C ILE A 279 12.14 -22.03 3.22
N TYR A 280 12.38 -20.70 3.08
CA TYR A 280 13.37 -20.10 2.20
C TYR A 280 14.50 -19.38 2.95
N LEU A 281 14.70 -19.64 4.25
CA LEU A 281 15.79 -19.02 5.01
C LEU A 281 17.16 -19.46 4.51
N ASP A 282 17.27 -20.69 3.97
CA ASP A 282 18.44 -21.18 3.25
C ASP A 282 18.75 -20.34 2.00
N ALA A 283 17.72 -19.98 1.22
CA ALA A 283 17.87 -19.09 0.07
C ALA A 283 18.35 -17.68 0.50
N ALA A 284 17.82 -17.14 1.59
CA ALA A 284 18.31 -15.89 2.12
C ALA A 284 19.78 -15.97 2.54
N ARG A 285 20.17 -17.06 3.22
CA ARG A 285 21.56 -17.28 3.64
C ARG A 285 22.50 -17.41 2.43
N ASN A 286 22.09 -18.13 1.40
CA ASN A 286 22.88 -18.32 0.19
C ASN A 286 23.05 -17.02 -0.60
N ALA A 287 22.02 -16.17 -0.67
CA ALA A 287 22.06 -14.90 -1.37
C ALA A 287 22.88 -13.83 -0.62
N LEU A 288 22.98 -13.92 0.72
CA LEU A 288 23.80 -12.99 1.50
C LEU A 288 25.29 -13.18 1.19
N LYS A 289 26.03 -12.07 1.16
CA LYS A 289 27.49 -12.09 1.12
C LYS A 289 28.06 -12.98 2.22
N ARG A 290 29.28 -13.48 2.01
CA ARG A 290 29.96 -14.39 2.96
C ARG A 290 30.17 -13.81 4.35
N ASN A 291 30.32 -12.51 4.45
CA ASN A 291 30.44 -11.77 5.73
C ASN A 291 29.09 -11.47 6.40
N GLY A 292 27.97 -11.91 5.79
CA GLY A 292 26.61 -11.65 6.26
C GLY A 292 26.00 -10.37 5.72
N GLY A 293 24.88 -9.96 6.29
CA GLY A 293 24.13 -8.78 5.89
C GLY A 293 22.79 -8.66 6.60
N LEU A 294 21.82 -8.01 5.97
CA LEU A 294 20.50 -7.75 6.54
C LEU A 294 19.41 -8.54 5.81
N VAL A 295 18.46 -9.06 6.57
CA VAL A 295 17.27 -9.75 6.03
C VAL A 295 16.01 -9.03 6.51
N HIS A 296 15.17 -8.60 5.58
CA HIS A 296 13.81 -8.13 5.83
C HIS A 296 12.86 -9.30 5.62
N LEU A 297 12.47 -9.95 6.69
CA LEU A 297 11.62 -11.14 6.66
C LEU A 297 10.19 -10.76 7.00
N HIS A 298 9.26 -11.14 6.13
CA HIS A 298 7.82 -10.95 6.33
C HIS A 298 7.17 -12.29 6.69
N VAL A 299 6.34 -12.30 7.73
CA VAL A 299 5.58 -13.48 8.18
C VAL A 299 4.15 -13.10 8.56
N PHE A 300 3.25 -14.08 8.55
CA PHE A 300 1.94 -13.95 9.18
C PHE A 300 1.97 -14.57 10.58
N LEU A 301 1.45 -13.83 11.57
CA LEU A 301 1.27 -14.32 12.94
C LEU A 301 -0.20 -14.20 13.34
N GLU A 302 -0.69 -15.21 14.03
CA GLU A 302 -1.96 -15.13 14.75
C GLU A 302 -1.83 -14.22 15.97
N LYS A 303 -2.96 -13.71 16.47
CA LYS A 303 -3.00 -12.72 17.57
C LYS A 303 -2.25 -13.18 18.83
N ASP A 304 -2.35 -14.48 19.12
CA ASP A 304 -1.84 -15.06 20.37
C ASP A 304 -0.38 -15.51 20.27
N VAL A 305 0.26 -15.33 19.10
CA VAL A 305 1.66 -15.68 18.89
C VAL A 305 2.54 -14.49 19.24
N ASP A 306 3.45 -14.66 20.22
CA ASP A 306 4.42 -13.66 20.55
C ASP A 306 5.47 -13.51 19.43
N SER A 307 5.71 -12.28 19.01
CA SER A 307 6.70 -11.96 18.00
C SER A 307 8.12 -12.31 18.41
N ASN A 308 8.44 -12.31 19.72
CA ASN A 308 9.75 -12.73 20.23
C ASN A 308 9.93 -14.24 20.14
N GLU A 309 8.90 -15.00 20.49
CA GLU A 309 8.89 -16.47 20.31
C GLU A 309 9.09 -16.83 18.83
N LYS A 310 8.37 -16.11 17.94
CA LYS A 310 8.55 -16.27 16.50
C LYS A 310 9.98 -15.98 16.05
N TYR A 311 10.58 -14.93 16.56
CA TYR A 311 11.98 -14.60 16.26
C TYR A 311 12.95 -15.69 16.75
N MET A 312 12.75 -16.25 17.94
CA MET A 312 13.60 -17.35 18.45
C MET A 312 13.57 -18.57 17.51
N ASN A 313 12.42 -18.90 16.93
CA ASN A 313 12.32 -19.99 15.94
C ASN A 313 13.07 -19.67 14.63
N ILE A 314 13.02 -18.40 14.17
CA ILE A 314 13.77 -17.92 13.01
C ILE A 314 15.28 -17.95 13.32
N GLU A 315 15.71 -17.50 14.49
CA GLU A 315 17.09 -17.54 14.95
C GLU A 315 17.63 -18.97 14.97
N GLU A 316 16.86 -19.91 15.54
CA GLU A 316 17.25 -21.32 15.57
C GLU A 316 17.42 -21.89 14.14
N SER A 317 16.55 -21.48 13.21
CA SER A 317 16.67 -21.89 11.81
C SER A 317 17.95 -21.35 11.17
N PHE A 318 18.31 -20.09 11.38
CA PHE A 318 19.57 -19.53 10.91
C PHE A 318 20.79 -20.15 11.61
N ARG A 319 20.67 -20.52 12.88
CA ARG A 319 21.73 -21.22 13.62
C ARG A 319 22.06 -22.59 13.01
N ARG A 320 21.04 -23.35 12.57
CA ARG A 320 21.21 -24.60 11.82
C ARG A 320 21.89 -24.40 10.47
N LEU A 321 21.74 -23.21 9.88
CA LEU A 321 22.43 -22.80 8.66
C LEU A 321 23.85 -22.23 8.91
N GLY A 322 24.39 -22.38 10.15
CA GLY A 322 25.71 -21.89 10.50
C GLY A 322 25.81 -20.38 10.66
N CYS A 323 24.71 -19.71 11.03
CA CYS A 323 24.66 -18.27 11.20
C CYS A 323 24.29 -17.88 12.64
N GLU A 324 24.74 -16.70 13.04
CA GLU A 324 24.26 -15.95 14.18
C GLU A 324 23.34 -14.84 13.68
N THR A 325 22.32 -14.50 14.47
CA THR A 325 21.39 -13.45 14.13
C THR A 325 21.28 -12.42 15.24
N LYS A 326 20.92 -11.19 14.85
CA LYS A 326 20.54 -10.13 15.77
C LYS A 326 19.26 -9.48 15.27
N LEU A 327 18.21 -9.52 16.09
CA LEU A 327 16.99 -8.77 15.80
C LEU A 327 17.25 -7.27 15.90
N LEU A 328 17.07 -6.55 14.82
CA LEU A 328 17.18 -5.09 14.78
C LEU A 328 15.84 -4.40 15.02
N SER A 329 14.76 -4.99 14.48
CA SER A 329 13.40 -4.48 14.61
C SER A 329 12.38 -5.58 14.33
N SER A 330 11.29 -5.59 15.09
CA SER A 330 10.08 -6.33 14.77
C SER A 330 8.90 -5.38 14.81
N ARG A 331 7.92 -5.55 13.89
CA ARG A 331 6.75 -4.69 13.84
C ARG A 331 5.57 -5.35 13.18
N ARG A 332 4.40 -5.04 13.68
CA ARG A 332 3.14 -5.35 13.01
C ARG A 332 2.90 -4.34 11.90
N ILE A 333 2.81 -4.82 10.65
CA ILE A 333 2.61 -4.00 9.46
C ILE A 333 1.12 -3.72 9.26
N ARG A 334 0.30 -4.77 9.29
CA ARG A 334 -1.15 -4.65 9.12
C ARG A 334 -1.88 -5.91 9.60
N GLU A 335 -3.18 -5.80 9.77
CA GLU A 335 -4.08 -6.95 9.88
C GLU A 335 -4.42 -7.47 8.47
N VAL A 336 -4.44 -8.79 8.30
CA VAL A 336 -4.71 -9.46 7.01
C VAL A 336 -6.01 -10.25 7.02
N ALA A 337 -6.41 -10.71 8.20
CA ALA A 337 -7.68 -11.34 8.49
C ALA A 337 -7.98 -11.12 9.99
N PRO A 338 -9.20 -11.36 10.47
CA PRO A 338 -9.49 -11.31 11.90
C PRO A 338 -8.48 -12.13 12.70
N PHE A 339 -7.83 -11.47 13.66
CA PHE A 339 -6.79 -12.06 14.54
C PHE A 339 -5.52 -12.56 13.85
N LYS A 340 -5.29 -12.19 12.58
CA LYS A 340 -4.08 -12.54 11.83
C LYS A 340 -3.38 -11.31 11.29
N TYR A 341 -2.10 -11.17 11.60
CA TYR A 341 -1.32 -9.97 11.34
C TYR A 341 -0.11 -10.26 10.45
N HIS A 342 0.19 -9.32 9.57
CA HIS A 342 1.43 -9.28 8.80
C HIS A 342 2.51 -8.60 9.64
N TRP A 343 3.58 -9.32 9.92
CA TRP A 343 4.74 -8.85 10.66
C TRP A 343 5.97 -8.75 9.76
N GLY A 344 6.81 -7.77 10.05
CA GLY A 344 8.13 -7.62 9.45
C GLY A 344 9.22 -7.71 10.53
N PHE A 345 10.25 -8.50 10.24
CA PHE A 345 11.45 -8.63 11.06
C PHE A 345 12.64 -8.12 10.26
N ASP A 346 13.41 -7.19 10.84
CA ASP A 346 14.68 -6.75 10.31
C ASP A 346 15.78 -7.46 11.11
N ILE A 347 16.54 -8.34 10.45
CA ILE A 347 17.47 -9.26 11.09
C ILE A 347 18.86 -9.06 10.48
N GLU A 348 19.86 -8.78 11.34
CA GLU A 348 21.26 -8.90 10.95
C GLU A 348 21.66 -10.39 11.01
N VAL A 349 22.23 -10.93 9.95
CA VAL A 349 22.65 -12.32 9.82
C VAL A 349 24.14 -12.34 9.53
N LYS A 350 24.93 -13.06 10.35
CA LYS A 350 26.38 -13.23 10.20
C LYS A 350 26.75 -14.70 10.24
N PRO A 351 27.80 -15.15 9.51
CA PRO A 351 28.31 -16.49 9.67
C PRO A 351 28.85 -16.67 11.09
N ARG A 352 28.64 -17.83 11.68
CA ARG A 352 29.28 -18.20 12.95
C ARG A 352 30.79 -18.25 12.78
N LYS A 353 31.50 -17.60 13.69
CA LYS A 353 32.95 -17.80 13.83
C LYS A 353 33.15 -19.09 14.65
N TYR A 354 33.80 -20.06 14.07
CA TYR A 354 34.26 -21.27 14.76
C TYR A 354 35.53 -20.95 15.55
#